data_e795c527ac64b99c53200e56ec2106fb
#
_entry.id   e795c527ac64b99c53200e56ec2106fb
#
_cell.length_a   1.000
_cell.length_b   1.000
_cell.length_c   1.000
_cell.angle_alpha   90.00
_cell.angle_beta   90.00
_cell.angle_gamma   90.00
#
_symmetry.space_group_name_H-M   'P 1'
#
loop_
_entity.id
_entity.type
_entity.pdbx_description
1 polymer ?
#
loop_
_entity_poly.entity_id
_entity_poly.type
_entity_poly.pdbx_seq_one_letter_code
_entity_poly.pdbx_strand_id
1 'polypeptide(L)'
;MCFRQWQKLLSNSNPGKLVEAGTGYLEEHHVEEPRRNAEILLEHILKKPACYLYTQNEAVASSTVERYLKMLRKRATHVPLQYITREVAFYRDVFLVRKGVFIPRPETEILVEKTVALYKKYLAPDYVRVLDIGTGCGNIAVSLAKEIENCSVVATDVSKTALEVSLRNALRHRVKSKIRFFKSDIFPPGKGKFNMIVSNPPYISAGDMVTLPEDIRREPARALSGGADGTSVIGKILQSADRLLHYGGFLLLEIGYDQADFIRDFRCNLKLTGIEKDLSGIERVGIFQKSKSRN
;
A
#
# COMPACT_ATOMS: atom_id res chain seq x y z
N MET A 1 -1.64 32.39 -15.52
CA MET A 1 -2.61 32.32 -16.66
C MET A 1 -3.99 31.90 -16.13
N CYS A 2 -5.10 32.54 -16.62
CA CYS A 2 -6.46 32.13 -16.21
C CYS A 2 -6.78 30.74 -16.80
N PHE A 3 -7.47 29.87 -16.03
CA PHE A 3 -7.83 28.51 -16.41
C PHE A 3 -8.57 28.42 -17.77
N ARG A 4 -9.50 29.35 -18.02
CA ARG A 4 -10.23 29.39 -19.31
C ARG A 4 -9.33 29.70 -20.50
N GLN A 5 -8.30 30.54 -20.31
CA GLN A 5 -7.31 30.83 -21.35
C GLN A 5 -6.43 29.61 -21.62
N TRP A 6 -6.01 28.91 -20.56
CA TRP A 6 -5.20 27.70 -20.69
C TRP A 6 -6.00 26.57 -21.37
N GLN A 7 -7.25 26.36 -20.98
CA GLN A 7 -8.14 25.41 -21.64
C GLN A 7 -8.34 25.72 -23.13
N LYS A 8 -8.51 26.99 -23.51
CA LYS A 8 -8.65 27.42 -24.91
C LYS A 8 -7.37 27.20 -25.72
N LEU A 9 -6.19 27.46 -25.12
CA LEU A 9 -4.89 27.22 -25.74
C LEU A 9 -4.64 25.74 -26.04
N LEU A 10 -5.09 24.85 -25.16
CA LEU A 10 -4.88 23.41 -25.26
C LEU A 10 -6.00 22.63 -25.95
N SER A 11 -7.09 23.31 -26.36
CA SER A 11 -8.30 22.66 -26.91
C SER A 11 -8.07 21.86 -28.20
N ASN A 12 -6.98 22.13 -28.93
CA ASN A 12 -6.60 21.40 -30.15
C ASN A 12 -5.22 20.73 -30.01
N SER A 13 -4.83 20.39 -28.80
CA SER A 13 -3.54 19.76 -28.55
C SER A 13 -3.61 18.24 -28.67
N ASN A 14 -2.55 17.63 -29.22
CA ASN A 14 -2.33 16.20 -29.15
C ASN A 14 -1.86 15.78 -27.72
N PRO A 15 -1.86 14.48 -27.40
CA PRO A 15 -1.45 14.02 -26.07
C PRO A 15 -0.06 14.49 -25.65
N GLY A 16 0.94 14.48 -26.54
CA GLY A 16 2.31 14.91 -26.24
C GLY A 16 2.39 16.35 -25.76
N LYS A 17 1.71 17.28 -26.47
CA LYS A 17 1.63 18.70 -26.07
C LYS A 17 0.92 18.90 -24.73
N LEU A 18 -0.07 18.07 -24.41
CA LEU A 18 -0.73 18.10 -23.10
C LEU A 18 0.21 17.66 -22.00
N VAL A 19 1.04 16.63 -22.22
CA VAL A 19 2.06 16.18 -21.27
C VAL A 19 3.06 17.30 -21.02
N GLU A 20 3.59 17.94 -22.08
CA GLU A 20 4.54 19.04 -21.95
C GLU A 20 3.96 20.21 -21.13
N ALA A 21 2.74 20.62 -21.47
CA ALA A 21 2.06 21.69 -20.73
C ALA A 21 1.76 21.32 -19.27
N GLY A 22 1.37 20.06 -19.02
CA GLY A 22 1.14 19.54 -17.68
C GLY A 22 2.43 19.45 -16.86
N THR A 23 3.53 19.03 -17.49
CA THR A 23 4.86 19.00 -16.88
C THR A 23 5.27 20.38 -16.39
N GLY A 24 5.29 21.39 -17.28
CA GLY A 24 5.67 22.75 -16.90
C GLY A 24 4.78 23.32 -15.78
N TYR A 25 3.47 23.02 -15.83
CA TYR A 25 2.56 23.45 -14.76
C TYR A 25 2.88 22.82 -13.40
N LEU A 26 3.20 21.53 -13.36
CA LEU A 26 3.54 20.83 -12.13
C LEU A 26 4.94 21.22 -11.61
N GLU A 27 5.90 21.54 -12.50
CA GLU A 27 7.21 22.10 -12.13
C GLU A 27 7.08 23.45 -11.44
N GLU A 28 6.28 24.38 -11.98
CA GLU A 28 5.98 25.68 -11.36
C GLU A 28 5.38 25.55 -9.94
N HIS A 29 4.76 24.39 -9.64
CA HIS A 29 4.15 24.10 -8.33
C HIS A 29 5.01 23.15 -7.48
N HIS A 30 6.28 22.93 -7.84
CA HIS A 30 7.24 22.12 -7.08
C HIS A 30 6.77 20.68 -6.80
N VAL A 31 6.05 20.09 -7.75
CA VAL A 31 5.64 18.69 -7.67
C VAL A 31 6.80 17.79 -8.10
N GLU A 32 7.16 16.83 -7.27
CA GLU A 32 8.18 15.83 -7.63
C GLU A 32 7.76 15.01 -8.85
N GLU A 33 8.73 14.60 -9.69
CA GLU A 33 8.50 13.85 -10.93
C GLU A 33 7.37 14.44 -11.81
N PRO A 34 7.41 15.74 -12.15
CA PRO A 34 6.30 16.45 -12.77
C PRO A 34 5.86 15.81 -14.08
N ARG A 35 6.81 15.37 -14.91
CA ARG A 35 6.52 14.71 -16.20
C ARG A 35 5.78 13.39 -15.99
N ARG A 36 6.27 12.55 -15.07
CA ARG A 36 5.65 11.27 -14.79
C ARG A 36 4.23 11.42 -14.22
N ASN A 37 4.04 12.42 -13.36
CA ASN A 37 2.71 12.76 -12.86
C ASN A 37 1.77 13.20 -13.98
N ALA A 38 2.23 14.07 -14.88
CA ALA A 38 1.46 14.54 -16.04
C ALA A 38 1.05 13.39 -16.97
N GLU A 39 1.99 12.48 -17.29
CA GLU A 39 1.74 11.27 -18.07
C GLU A 39 0.67 10.38 -17.45
N ILE A 40 0.84 9.99 -16.19
CA ILE A 40 -0.10 9.09 -15.49
C ILE A 40 -1.51 9.68 -15.45
N LEU A 41 -1.64 10.99 -15.21
CA LEU A 41 -2.94 11.64 -15.22
C LEU A 41 -3.63 11.57 -16.60
N LEU A 42 -2.87 11.75 -17.66
CA LEU A 42 -3.41 11.67 -19.02
C LEU A 42 -3.69 10.23 -19.45
N GLU A 43 -2.80 9.27 -19.14
CA GLU A 43 -3.02 7.83 -19.33
C GLU A 43 -4.31 7.38 -18.63
N HIS A 44 -4.51 7.83 -17.39
CA HIS A 44 -5.72 7.50 -16.63
C HIS A 44 -7.00 7.99 -17.29
N ILE A 45 -6.99 9.16 -17.90
CA ILE A 45 -8.16 9.74 -18.58
C ILE A 45 -8.42 9.03 -19.92
N LEU A 46 -7.37 8.82 -20.71
CA LEU A 46 -7.46 8.23 -22.04
C LEU A 46 -7.63 6.70 -21.99
N LYS A 47 -7.27 6.06 -20.88
CA LYS A 47 -7.19 4.59 -20.74
C LYS A 47 -6.28 3.97 -21.81
N LYS A 48 -5.15 4.64 -22.09
CA LYS A 48 -4.14 4.25 -23.07
C LYS A 48 -2.76 4.21 -22.40
N PRO A 49 -1.84 3.34 -22.86
CA PRO A 49 -0.49 3.25 -22.30
C PRO A 49 0.36 4.49 -22.65
N ALA A 50 1.45 4.71 -21.93
CA ALA A 50 2.35 5.85 -22.12
C ALA A 50 2.83 6.04 -23.57
N CYS A 51 3.15 4.97 -24.29
CA CYS A 51 3.59 5.06 -25.67
C CYS A 51 2.56 5.76 -26.59
N TYR A 52 1.28 5.60 -26.30
CA TYR A 52 0.21 6.27 -27.04
C TYR A 52 0.33 7.80 -26.97
N LEU A 53 0.79 8.35 -25.82
CA LEU A 53 0.89 9.78 -25.60
C LEU A 53 1.89 10.45 -26.58
N TYR A 54 2.87 9.69 -27.05
CA TYR A 54 3.96 10.17 -27.90
C TYR A 54 3.83 9.78 -29.38
N THR A 55 2.96 8.83 -29.68
CA THR A 55 2.77 8.35 -31.06
C THR A 55 1.54 8.96 -31.75
N GLN A 56 0.65 9.62 -30.96
CA GLN A 56 -0.56 10.23 -31.51
C GLN A 56 -0.36 11.72 -31.80
N ASN A 57 -0.67 12.09 -33.06
CA ASN A 57 -0.62 13.49 -33.51
C ASN A 57 -1.98 14.17 -33.54
N GLU A 58 -3.07 13.40 -33.40
CA GLU A 58 -4.43 13.95 -33.42
C GLU A 58 -4.75 14.67 -32.11
N ALA A 59 -5.53 15.73 -32.24
CA ALA A 59 -6.02 16.47 -31.08
C ALA A 59 -6.99 15.62 -30.25
N VAL A 60 -6.89 15.71 -28.93
CA VAL A 60 -7.84 15.06 -28.03
C VAL A 60 -9.11 15.91 -27.86
N ALA A 61 -10.21 15.26 -27.50
CA ALA A 61 -11.47 15.95 -27.25
C ALA A 61 -11.35 17.02 -26.17
N SER A 62 -12.01 18.16 -26.31
CA SER A 62 -12.01 19.26 -25.36
C SER A 62 -12.43 18.83 -23.94
N SER A 63 -13.35 17.87 -23.80
CA SER A 63 -13.76 17.28 -22.53
C SER A 63 -12.62 16.53 -21.83
N THR A 64 -11.74 15.89 -22.59
CA THR A 64 -10.52 15.24 -22.08
C THR A 64 -9.54 16.29 -21.54
N VAL A 65 -9.32 17.36 -22.30
CA VAL A 65 -8.48 18.50 -21.87
C VAL A 65 -9.00 19.07 -20.55
N GLU A 66 -10.30 19.33 -20.46
CA GLU A 66 -10.90 19.89 -19.23
C GLU A 66 -10.69 18.96 -18.01
N ARG A 67 -10.91 17.67 -18.18
CA ARG A 67 -10.67 16.67 -17.11
C ARG A 67 -9.21 16.64 -16.70
N TYR A 68 -8.30 16.66 -17.66
CA TYR A 68 -6.86 16.66 -17.42
C TYR A 68 -6.42 17.89 -16.62
N LEU A 69 -6.83 19.08 -17.03
CA LEU A 69 -6.54 20.32 -16.32
C LEU A 69 -7.09 20.34 -14.89
N LYS A 70 -8.28 19.77 -14.66
CA LYS A 70 -8.84 19.61 -13.31
C LYS A 70 -7.98 18.69 -12.44
N MET A 71 -7.44 17.60 -13.00
CA MET A 71 -6.58 16.67 -12.28
C MET A 71 -5.21 17.28 -12.00
N LEU A 72 -4.59 17.98 -12.97
CA LEU A 72 -3.35 18.73 -12.78
C LEU A 72 -3.46 19.74 -11.63
N ARG A 73 -4.54 20.51 -11.58
CA ARG A 73 -4.76 21.47 -10.49
C ARG A 73 -4.82 20.81 -9.12
N LYS A 74 -5.47 19.66 -9.02
CA LYS A 74 -5.46 18.89 -7.76
C LYS A 74 -4.06 18.43 -7.41
N ARG A 75 -3.28 17.94 -8.39
CA ARG A 75 -1.91 17.50 -8.13
C ARG A 75 -1.01 18.66 -7.74
N ALA A 76 -1.15 19.80 -8.37
CA ALA A 76 -0.44 21.05 -8.04
C ALA A 76 -0.72 21.56 -6.60
N THR A 77 -1.77 21.10 -5.95
CA THR A 77 -1.99 21.31 -4.51
C THR A 77 -1.47 20.17 -3.66
N HIS A 78 -0.53 19.38 -4.17
CA HIS A 78 0.10 18.22 -3.51
C HIS A 78 -0.89 17.13 -3.04
N VAL A 79 -2.06 17.03 -3.68
CA VAL A 79 -2.93 15.86 -3.47
C VAL A 79 -2.21 14.64 -4.09
N PRO A 80 -2.04 13.54 -3.35
CA PRO A 80 -1.40 12.33 -3.89
C PRO A 80 -2.00 11.89 -5.22
N LEU A 81 -1.13 11.52 -6.16
CA LEU A 81 -1.54 11.10 -7.51
C LEU A 81 -2.59 9.98 -7.45
N GLN A 82 -2.39 9.01 -6.57
CA GLN A 82 -3.27 7.86 -6.39
C GLN A 82 -4.66 8.24 -5.84
N TYR A 83 -4.76 9.34 -5.08
CA TYR A 83 -6.07 9.84 -4.65
C TYR A 83 -6.81 10.56 -5.79
N ILE A 84 -6.07 11.10 -6.76
CA ILE A 84 -6.65 11.74 -7.94
C ILE A 84 -7.15 10.68 -8.92
N THR A 85 -6.32 9.67 -9.23
CA THR A 85 -6.64 8.55 -10.12
C THR A 85 -7.56 7.52 -9.45
N ARG A 86 -7.57 7.47 -8.10
CA ARG A 86 -8.27 6.49 -7.26
C ARG A 86 -7.78 5.06 -7.41
N GLU A 87 -6.60 4.87 -7.96
CA GLU A 87 -5.99 3.57 -8.20
C GLU A 87 -4.50 3.62 -7.87
N VAL A 88 -3.96 2.46 -7.47
CA VAL A 88 -2.54 2.21 -7.28
C VAL A 88 -2.21 0.81 -7.77
N ALA A 89 -1.10 0.67 -8.50
CA ALA A 89 -0.53 -0.64 -8.82
C ALA A 89 0.15 -1.20 -7.57
N PHE A 90 -0.04 -2.47 -7.29
CA PHE A 90 0.64 -3.18 -6.22
C PHE A 90 0.70 -4.67 -6.56
N TYR A 91 1.91 -5.23 -6.46
CA TYR A 91 2.19 -6.62 -6.80
C TYR A 91 1.81 -6.91 -8.25
N ARG A 92 0.79 -7.68 -8.53
CA ARG A 92 0.34 -8.04 -9.89
C ARG A 92 -1.00 -7.42 -10.26
N ASP A 93 -1.49 -6.49 -9.47
CA ASP A 93 -2.86 -6.00 -9.55
C ASP A 93 -2.95 -4.48 -9.40
N VAL A 94 -4.15 -3.95 -9.68
CA VAL A 94 -4.50 -2.55 -9.46
C VAL A 94 -5.56 -2.45 -8.38
N PHE A 95 -5.25 -1.72 -7.31
CA PHE A 95 -6.12 -1.54 -6.16
C PHE A 95 -6.78 -0.17 -6.14
N LEU A 96 -8.03 -0.13 -5.70
CA LEU A 96 -8.72 1.11 -5.41
C LEU A 96 -8.14 1.72 -4.13
N VAL A 97 -7.94 3.04 -4.17
CA VAL A 97 -7.57 3.84 -3.01
C VAL A 97 -8.37 5.14 -2.99
N ARG A 98 -8.51 5.76 -1.82
CA ARG A 98 -9.13 7.08 -1.68
C ARG A 98 -8.56 7.82 -0.49
N LYS A 99 -8.80 9.12 -0.42
CA LYS A 99 -8.46 9.94 0.75
C LYS A 99 -8.93 9.26 2.05
N GLY A 100 -8.05 9.19 3.02
CA GLY A 100 -8.29 8.55 4.32
C GLY A 100 -7.90 7.06 4.38
N VAL A 101 -7.26 6.52 3.33
CA VAL A 101 -6.69 5.17 3.28
C VAL A 101 -5.23 5.27 2.86
N PHE A 102 -4.35 4.52 3.52
CA PHE A 102 -2.93 4.45 3.18
C PHE A 102 -2.73 4.01 1.71
N ILE A 103 -1.78 4.63 1.04
CA ILE A 103 -1.41 4.27 -0.34
C ILE A 103 -0.30 3.21 -0.27
N PRO A 104 -0.53 2.00 -0.79
CA PRO A 104 0.49 0.94 -0.83
C PRO A 104 1.81 1.41 -1.41
N ARG A 105 2.92 0.95 -0.82
CA ARG A 105 4.29 1.21 -1.30
C ARG A 105 4.84 -0.02 -1.99
N PRO A 106 5.72 0.14 -3.00
CA PRO A 106 6.34 -1.00 -3.69
C PRO A 106 7.11 -1.94 -2.76
N GLU A 107 7.77 -1.41 -1.73
CA GLU A 107 8.53 -2.18 -0.75
C GLU A 107 7.68 -3.21 0.00
N THR A 108 6.40 -2.92 0.19
CA THR A 108 5.44 -3.84 0.83
C THR A 108 5.19 -5.11 -0.01
N GLU A 109 5.52 -5.12 -1.29
CA GLU A 109 5.40 -6.32 -2.14
C GLU A 109 6.28 -7.46 -1.64
N ILE A 110 7.43 -7.16 -1.05
CA ILE A 110 8.34 -8.13 -0.43
C ILE A 110 7.64 -8.92 0.69
N LEU A 111 6.80 -8.24 1.47
CA LEU A 111 6.02 -8.89 2.53
C LEU A 111 5.09 -9.96 1.96
N VAL A 112 4.43 -9.70 0.83
CA VAL A 112 3.58 -10.67 0.12
C VAL A 112 4.42 -11.83 -0.44
N GLU A 113 5.51 -11.52 -1.14
CA GLU A 113 6.41 -12.53 -1.74
C GLU A 113 6.95 -13.50 -0.70
N LYS A 114 7.47 -12.98 0.41
CA LYS A 114 8.03 -13.81 1.50
C LYS A 114 6.96 -14.62 2.20
N THR A 115 5.75 -14.08 2.38
CA THR A 115 4.62 -14.84 2.94
C THR A 115 4.25 -16.01 2.05
N VAL A 116 4.15 -15.80 0.74
CA VAL A 116 3.86 -16.86 -0.24
C VAL A 116 5.00 -17.89 -0.31
N ALA A 117 6.26 -17.46 -0.25
CA ALA A 117 7.41 -18.36 -0.25
C ALA A 117 7.44 -19.27 0.99
N LEU A 118 7.18 -18.71 2.18
CA LEU A 118 7.08 -19.50 3.42
C LEU A 118 5.90 -20.47 3.40
N TYR A 119 4.74 -20.05 2.89
CA TYR A 119 3.61 -20.95 2.70
C TYR A 119 4.01 -22.15 1.83
N LYS A 120 4.56 -21.90 0.64
CA LYS A 120 4.98 -22.96 -0.30
C LYS A 120 6.00 -23.91 0.31
N LYS A 121 6.93 -23.38 1.10
CA LYS A 121 8.03 -24.18 1.68
C LYS A 121 7.62 -25.02 2.89
N TYR A 122 6.71 -24.53 3.73
CA TYR A 122 6.47 -25.11 5.06
C TYR A 122 5.03 -25.52 5.34
N LEU A 123 4.05 -24.99 4.62
CA LEU A 123 2.63 -25.12 4.94
C LEU A 123 1.80 -25.75 3.80
N ALA A 124 2.26 -25.62 2.55
CA ALA A 124 1.54 -26.20 1.42
C ALA A 124 1.61 -27.74 1.42
N PRO A 125 0.55 -28.41 0.95
CA PRO A 125 -0.69 -27.89 0.38
C PRO A 125 -1.81 -27.63 1.40
N ASP A 126 -1.51 -27.62 2.69
CA ASP A 126 -2.50 -27.54 3.75
C ASP A 126 -3.30 -26.23 3.69
N TYR A 127 -4.51 -26.30 4.27
CA TYR A 127 -5.34 -25.12 4.47
C TYR A 127 -4.75 -24.21 5.55
N VAL A 128 -4.58 -22.94 5.22
CA VAL A 128 -3.96 -21.97 6.13
C VAL A 128 -4.91 -20.82 6.47
N ARG A 129 -4.81 -20.38 7.73
CA ARG A 129 -5.46 -19.15 8.21
C ARG A 129 -4.41 -18.05 8.32
N VAL A 130 -4.65 -16.95 7.63
CA VAL A 130 -3.78 -15.78 7.63
C VAL A 130 -4.48 -14.63 8.35
N LEU A 131 -3.74 -13.86 9.14
CA LEU A 131 -4.19 -12.60 9.74
C LEU A 131 -3.40 -11.46 9.08
N ASP A 132 -4.10 -10.51 8.47
CA ASP A 132 -3.54 -9.25 7.97
C ASP A 132 -3.94 -8.11 8.92
N ILE A 133 -2.96 -7.56 9.63
CA ILE A 133 -3.15 -6.51 10.63
C ILE A 133 -2.91 -5.15 9.99
N GLY A 134 -3.87 -4.23 10.09
CA GLY A 134 -3.78 -2.91 9.46
C GLY A 134 -3.96 -3.00 7.95
N THR A 135 -4.99 -3.71 7.49
CA THR A 135 -5.16 -4.09 6.07
C THR A 135 -5.22 -2.91 5.07
N GLY A 136 -5.51 -1.69 5.54
CA GLY A 136 -5.57 -0.52 4.67
C GLY A 136 -6.56 -0.67 3.52
N CYS A 137 -6.10 -0.57 2.28
CA CYS A 137 -6.93 -0.83 1.11
C CYS A 137 -7.11 -2.32 0.80
N GLY A 138 -6.52 -3.23 1.59
CA GLY A 138 -6.61 -4.68 1.41
C GLY A 138 -5.59 -5.25 0.44
N ASN A 139 -4.57 -4.51 0.06
CA ASN A 139 -3.55 -4.95 -0.91
C ASN A 139 -2.85 -6.24 -0.48
N ILE A 140 -2.42 -6.37 0.78
CA ILE A 140 -1.79 -7.59 1.30
C ILE A 140 -2.81 -8.73 1.37
N ALA A 141 -3.95 -8.52 2.05
CA ALA A 141 -4.98 -9.56 2.21
C ALA A 141 -5.48 -10.13 0.88
N VAL A 142 -5.75 -9.26 -0.09
CA VAL A 142 -6.23 -9.65 -1.43
C VAL A 142 -5.15 -10.40 -2.21
N SER A 143 -3.91 -9.89 -2.20
CA SER A 143 -2.79 -10.56 -2.89
C SER A 143 -2.54 -11.96 -2.32
N LEU A 144 -2.53 -12.12 -0.99
CA LEU A 144 -2.37 -13.43 -0.35
C LEU A 144 -3.54 -14.36 -0.66
N ALA A 145 -4.78 -13.86 -0.66
CA ALA A 145 -5.95 -14.67 -1.00
C ALA A 145 -5.97 -15.13 -2.46
N LYS A 146 -5.29 -14.42 -3.37
CA LYS A 146 -5.09 -14.82 -4.77
C LYS A 146 -3.97 -15.85 -4.93
N GLU A 147 -2.83 -15.61 -4.27
CA GLU A 147 -1.62 -16.44 -4.41
C GLU A 147 -1.69 -17.77 -3.63
N ILE A 148 -2.48 -17.83 -2.56
CA ILE A 148 -2.64 -19.02 -1.73
C ILE A 148 -4.02 -19.64 -1.99
N GLU A 149 -4.03 -20.79 -2.65
CA GLU A 149 -5.28 -21.42 -3.06
C GLU A 149 -6.13 -21.82 -1.85
N ASN A 150 -5.55 -22.57 -0.90
CA ASN A 150 -6.21 -23.11 0.27
C ASN A 150 -6.04 -22.19 1.49
N CYS A 151 -6.65 -20.99 1.46
CA CYS A 151 -6.56 -20.08 2.60
C CYS A 151 -7.87 -19.40 2.98
N SER A 152 -7.91 -18.95 4.23
CA SER A 152 -8.79 -17.87 4.67
C SER A 152 -7.97 -16.75 5.29
N VAL A 153 -8.33 -15.53 4.95
CA VAL A 153 -7.69 -14.33 5.47
C VAL A 153 -8.66 -13.62 6.42
N VAL A 154 -8.17 -13.28 7.59
CA VAL A 154 -8.81 -12.31 8.49
C VAL A 154 -8.06 -11.01 8.33
N ALA A 155 -8.75 -9.94 7.96
CA ALA A 155 -8.18 -8.63 7.74
C ALA A 155 -8.73 -7.65 8.78
N THR A 156 -7.84 -6.99 9.53
CA THR A 156 -8.23 -6.02 10.56
C THR A 156 -7.78 -4.61 10.22
N ASP A 157 -8.56 -3.61 10.59
CA ASP A 157 -8.20 -2.21 10.55
C ASP A 157 -9.03 -1.41 11.55
N VAL A 158 -8.47 -0.35 12.12
CA VAL A 158 -9.22 0.57 12.99
C VAL A 158 -10.12 1.50 12.19
N SER A 159 -9.82 1.72 10.92
CA SER A 159 -10.52 2.64 10.00
C SER A 159 -11.66 1.93 9.29
N LYS A 160 -12.88 2.38 9.54
CA LYS A 160 -14.05 1.93 8.75
C LYS A 160 -13.87 2.23 7.25
N THR A 161 -13.28 3.39 6.93
CA THR A 161 -12.99 3.78 5.53
C THR A 161 -12.03 2.81 4.85
N ALA A 162 -10.97 2.36 5.55
CA ALA A 162 -10.04 1.35 5.04
C ALA A 162 -10.77 0.03 4.75
N LEU A 163 -11.55 -0.47 5.71
CA LEU A 163 -12.34 -1.70 5.53
C LEU A 163 -13.35 -1.64 4.38
N GLU A 164 -13.98 -0.48 4.16
CA GLU A 164 -14.88 -0.29 3.02
C GLU A 164 -14.14 -0.38 1.67
N VAL A 165 -12.94 0.21 1.58
CA VAL A 165 -12.10 0.15 0.37
C VAL A 165 -11.55 -1.26 0.18
N SER A 166 -11.06 -1.89 1.25
CA SER A 166 -10.56 -3.27 1.25
C SER A 166 -11.64 -4.26 0.78
N LEU A 167 -12.89 -4.11 1.27
CA LEU A 167 -14.01 -4.92 0.79
C LEU A 167 -14.26 -4.74 -0.71
N ARG A 168 -14.23 -3.51 -1.22
CA ARG A 168 -14.39 -3.24 -2.66
C ARG A 168 -13.27 -3.87 -3.48
N ASN A 169 -12.03 -3.82 -3.00
CA ASN A 169 -10.90 -4.48 -3.64
C ASN A 169 -11.07 -6.01 -3.63
N ALA A 170 -11.47 -6.60 -2.51
CA ALA A 170 -11.73 -8.04 -2.44
C ALA A 170 -12.84 -8.50 -3.42
N LEU A 171 -13.89 -7.69 -3.61
CA LEU A 171 -14.93 -7.93 -4.61
C LEU A 171 -14.39 -7.77 -6.04
N ARG A 172 -13.64 -6.69 -6.33
CA ARG A 172 -13.03 -6.42 -7.64
C ARG A 172 -12.13 -7.58 -8.08
N HIS A 173 -11.35 -8.12 -7.16
CA HIS A 173 -10.41 -9.22 -7.40
C HIS A 173 -11.00 -10.61 -7.18
N ARG A 174 -12.32 -10.73 -6.92
CA ARG A 174 -13.07 -12.00 -6.80
C ARG A 174 -12.58 -12.92 -5.68
N VAL A 175 -12.00 -12.37 -4.61
CA VAL A 175 -11.50 -13.14 -3.45
C VAL A 175 -12.29 -12.87 -2.15
N LYS A 176 -13.42 -12.16 -2.23
CA LYS A 176 -14.22 -11.80 -1.06
C LYS A 176 -14.63 -13.01 -0.21
N SER A 177 -14.90 -14.17 -0.82
CA SER A 177 -15.27 -15.39 -0.11
C SER A 177 -14.17 -15.92 0.81
N LYS A 178 -12.90 -15.61 0.51
CA LYS A 178 -11.73 -16.01 1.31
C LYS A 178 -11.39 -15.01 2.43
N ILE A 179 -11.98 -13.77 2.42
CA ILE A 179 -11.55 -12.70 3.34
C ILE A 179 -12.68 -12.27 4.26
N ARG A 180 -12.39 -12.24 5.57
CA ARG A 180 -13.27 -11.68 6.60
C ARG A 180 -12.67 -10.40 7.16
N PHE A 181 -13.45 -9.32 7.21
CA PHE A 181 -13.02 -8.01 7.66
C PHE A 181 -13.55 -7.71 9.06
N PHE A 182 -12.66 -7.21 9.94
CA PHE A 182 -13.04 -6.81 11.29
C PHE A 182 -12.48 -5.42 11.61
N LYS A 183 -13.35 -4.56 12.14
CA LYS A 183 -12.90 -3.30 12.73
C LYS A 183 -12.30 -3.61 14.10
N SER A 184 -10.97 -3.48 14.21
CA SER A 184 -10.25 -3.77 15.44
C SER A 184 -8.95 -2.98 15.51
N ASP A 185 -8.50 -2.70 16.72
CA ASP A 185 -7.17 -2.20 16.98
C ASP A 185 -6.23 -3.41 17.11
N ILE A 186 -5.40 -3.61 16.09
CA ILE A 186 -4.43 -4.71 15.94
C ILE A 186 -5.12 -6.07 15.75
N PHE A 187 -5.65 -6.70 16.82
CA PHE A 187 -6.10 -8.09 16.77
C PHE A 187 -7.62 -8.24 16.63
N PRO A 188 -8.08 -9.24 15.86
CA PRO A 188 -9.50 -9.51 15.74
C PRO A 188 -10.10 -10.05 17.04
N PRO A 189 -11.42 -9.90 17.26
CA PRO A 189 -12.10 -10.52 18.37
C PRO A 189 -12.09 -12.06 18.25
N GLY A 190 -12.03 -12.76 19.38
CA GLY A 190 -12.10 -14.22 19.44
C GLY A 190 -10.79 -14.92 19.73
N LYS A 191 -10.85 -16.26 19.89
CA LYS A 191 -9.70 -17.10 20.31
C LYS A 191 -9.07 -17.91 19.15
N GLY A 192 -9.35 -17.57 17.90
CA GLY A 192 -8.84 -18.33 16.77
C GLY A 192 -7.32 -18.13 16.56
N LYS A 193 -6.62 -19.22 16.20
CA LYS A 193 -5.22 -19.18 15.85
C LYS A 193 -5.01 -19.09 14.34
N PHE A 194 -3.81 -18.61 13.94
CA PHE A 194 -3.40 -18.40 12.58
C PHE A 194 -2.10 -19.18 12.29
N ASN A 195 -1.95 -19.60 11.04
CA ASN A 195 -0.70 -20.17 10.56
C ASN A 195 0.31 -19.08 10.22
N MET A 196 -0.21 -17.93 9.75
CA MET A 196 0.60 -16.77 9.41
C MET A 196 -0.08 -15.49 9.88
N ILE A 197 0.71 -14.56 10.40
CA ILE A 197 0.31 -13.19 10.70
C ILE A 197 1.18 -12.28 9.86
N VAL A 198 0.60 -11.32 9.17
CA VAL A 198 1.31 -10.33 8.36
C VAL A 198 0.85 -8.93 8.74
N SER A 199 1.75 -7.96 8.67
CA SER A 199 1.40 -6.56 8.89
C SER A 199 2.42 -5.62 8.23
N ASN A 200 1.92 -4.55 7.61
CA ASN A 200 2.65 -3.32 7.40
C ASN A 200 2.10 -2.29 8.41
N PRO A 201 2.62 -2.25 9.64
CA PRO A 201 2.13 -1.35 10.68
C PRO A 201 2.65 0.06 10.45
N PRO A 202 2.03 1.10 11.02
CA PRO A 202 2.62 2.43 11.06
C PRO A 202 3.91 2.40 11.85
N TYR A 203 4.99 2.96 11.26
CA TYR A 203 6.34 2.90 11.82
C TYR A 203 7.09 4.24 11.80
N ILE A 204 6.47 5.34 11.35
CA ILE A 204 7.13 6.65 11.30
C ILE A 204 7.13 7.27 12.70
N SER A 205 8.30 7.75 13.14
CA SER A 205 8.42 8.44 14.44
C SER A 205 7.67 9.78 14.46
N ALA A 206 7.33 10.25 15.65
CA ALA A 206 6.71 11.55 15.81
C ALA A 206 7.60 12.69 15.29
N GLY A 207 8.92 12.55 15.39
CA GLY A 207 9.89 13.50 14.86
C GLY A 207 9.88 13.54 13.33
N ASP A 208 9.87 12.37 12.68
CA ASP A 208 9.90 12.27 11.22
C ASP A 208 8.57 12.68 10.57
N MET A 209 7.46 12.56 11.29
CA MET A 209 6.14 12.98 10.78
C MET A 209 6.10 14.43 10.31
N VAL A 210 6.90 15.33 10.90
CA VAL A 210 6.91 16.76 10.55
C VAL A 210 7.74 17.06 9.31
N THR A 211 8.68 16.18 8.95
CA THR A 211 9.58 16.33 7.80
C THR A 211 9.07 15.63 6.54
N LEU A 212 7.97 14.89 6.63
CA LEU A 212 7.40 14.17 5.50
C LEU A 212 7.06 15.10 4.33
N PRO A 213 7.22 14.64 3.08
CA PRO A 213 6.72 15.34 1.89
C PRO A 213 5.24 15.70 2.02
N GLU A 214 4.84 16.81 1.38
CA GLU A 214 3.50 17.35 1.58
C GLU A 214 2.39 16.39 1.14
N ASP A 215 2.59 15.65 0.07
CA ASP A 215 1.63 14.66 -0.40
C ASP A 215 1.49 13.47 0.56
N ILE A 216 2.58 13.00 1.17
CA ILE A 216 2.53 11.95 2.21
C ILE A 216 1.79 12.45 3.46
N ARG A 217 2.00 13.70 3.86
CA ARG A 217 1.25 14.31 4.98
C ARG A 217 -0.27 14.39 4.75
N ARG A 218 -0.73 14.25 3.50
CA ARG A 218 -2.17 14.18 3.18
C ARG A 218 -2.76 12.79 3.36
N GLU A 219 -1.94 11.78 3.59
CA GLU A 219 -2.40 10.45 3.99
C GLU A 219 -2.84 10.44 5.46
N PRO A 220 -3.59 9.41 5.91
CA PRO A 220 -4.05 9.39 7.30
C PRO A 220 -2.86 9.27 8.27
N ALA A 221 -2.67 10.24 9.14
CA ALA A 221 -1.57 10.24 10.11
C ALA A 221 -1.52 8.95 10.95
N ARG A 222 -2.69 8.36 11.26
CA ARG A 222 -2.78 7.09 11.98
C ARG A 222 -2.16 5.90 11.24
N ALA A 223 -2.14 5.94 9.91
CA ALA A 223 -1.55 4.89 9.08
C ALA A 223 -0.03 5.07 8.90
N LEU A 224 0.51 6.20 9.34
CA LEU A 224 1.93 6.55 9.22
C LEU A 224 2.64 6.51 10.58
N SER A 225 2.02 7.09 11.63
CA SER A 225 2.66 7.29 12.92
C SER A 225 2.73 6.01 13.75
N GLY A 226 3.95 5.56 14.02
CA GLY A 226 4.26 4.44 14.93
C GLY A 226 4.48 4.85 16.38
N GLY A 227 4.18 6.11 16.75
CA GLY A 227 4.41 6.64 18.11
C GLY A 227 5.66 7.49 18.21
N ALA A 228 6.15 7.71 19.43
CA ALA A 228 7.28 8.61 19.70
C ALA A 228 8.54 8.22 18.91
N ASP A 229 8.89 6.96 18.89
CA ASP A 229 10.07 6.36 18.27
C ASP A 229 9.73 5.50 17.02
N GLY A 230 8.47 5.48 16.60
CA GLY A 230 8.02 4.67 15.45
C GLY A 230 7.78 3.18 15.76
N THR A 231 8.08 2.70 16.95
CA THR A 231 8.10 1.26 17.28
C THR A 231 6.88 0.76 18.05
N SER A 232 6.01 1.67 18.51
CA SER A 232 4.90 1.35 19.42
C SER A 232 3.97 0.25 18.92
N VAL A 233 3.58 0.29 17.63
CA VAL A 233 2.65 -0.69 17.05
C VAL A 233 3.36 -2.01 16.79
N ILE A 234 4.59 -1.97 16.27
CA ILE A 234 5.45 -3.15 16.07
C ILE A 234 5.63 -3.90 17.40
N GLY A 235 5.98 -3.19 18.47
CA GLY A 235 6.16 -3.77 19.80
C GLY A 235 4.90 -4.47 20.34
N LYS A 236 3.71 -3.86 20.19
CA LYS A 236 2.44 -4.47 20.58
C LYS A 236 2.14 -5.76 19.79
N ILE A 237 2.44 -5.77 18.48
CA ILE A 237 2.26 -6.96 17.65
C ILE A 237 3.22 -8.06 18.13
N LEU A 238 4.51 -7.78 18.27
CA LEU A 238 5.53 -8.73 18.72
C LEU A 238 5.21 -9.34 20.08
N GLN A 239 4.72 -8.53 21.01
CA GLN A 239 4.40 -8.96 22.38
C GLN A 239 3.22 -9.94 22.45
N SER A 240 2.33 -9.92 21.47
CA SER A 240 1.05 -10.63 21.56
C SER A 240 0.80 -11.65 20.46
N ALA A 241 1.55 -11.60 19.37
CA ALA A 241 1.31 -12.45 18.19
C ALA A 241 1.51 -13.96 18.48
N ASP A 242 2.38 -14.32 19.42
CA ASP A 242 2.62 -15.71 19.81
C ASP A 242 1.32 -16.42 20.28
N ARG A 243 0.45 -15.70 20.98
CA ARG A 243 -0.83 -16.22 21.47
C ARG A 243 -1.79 -16.58 20.36
N LEU A 244 -1.66 -15.89 19.22
CA LEU A 244 -2.52 -16.06 18.05
C LEU A 244 -1.92 -16.99 16.99
N LEU A 245 -0.66 -17.34 17.09
CA LEU A 245 0.00 -18.27 16.17
C LEU A 245 -0.14 -19.72 16.62
N HIS A 246 -0.37 -20.62 15.66
CA HIS A 246 -0.10 -22.04 15.84
C HIS A 246 1.39 -22.26 16.10
N TYR A 247 1.75 -23.37 16.73
CA TYR A 247 3.15 -23.82 16.79
C TYR A 247 3.70 -24.02 15.38
N GLY A 248 4.91 -23.54 15.10
CA GLY A 248 5.52 -23.53 13.77
C GLY A 248 5.01 -22.42 12.85
N GLY A 249 4.00 -21.64 13.26
CA GLY A 249 3.47 -20.52 12.49
C GLY A 249 4.41 -19.32 12.43
N PHE A 250 4.17 -18.43 11.47
CA PHE A 250 5.04 -17.29 11.16
C PHE A 250 4.35 -15.95 11.40
N LEU A 251 5.15 -14.96 11.85
CA LEU A 251 4.80 -13.55 11.83
C LEU A 251 5.78 -12.83 10.89
N LEU A 252 5.25 -12.08 9.93
CA LEU A 252 6.02 -11.21 9.04
C LEU A 252 5.60 -9.76 9.27
N LEU A 253 6.58 -8.90 9.52
CA LEU A 253 6.35 -7.47 9.79
C LEU A 253 7.20 -6.62 8.87
N GLU A 254 6.57 -5.68 8.15
CA GLU A 254 7.31 -4.58 7.56
C GLU A 254 7.80 -3.64 8.65
N ILE A 255 9.01 -3.10 8.46
CA ILE A 255 9.69 -2.20 9.41
C ILE A 255 10.26 -0.99 8.67
N GLY A 256 10.45 0.10 9.40
CA GLY A 256 11.20 1.27 8.94
C GLY A 256 12.68 0.95 8.70
N TYR A 257 13.35 1.82 7.95
CA TYR A 257 14.75 1.64 7.51
C TYR A 257 15.76 1.53 8.67
N ASP A 258 15.40 2.02 9.85
CA ASP A 258 16.25 2.09 11.06
C ASP A 258 15.77 1.18 12.20
N GLN A 259 14.74 0.33 11.96
CA GLN A 259 14.09 -0.44 13.02
C GLN A 259 14.56 -1.90 13.11
N ALA A 260 15.53 -2.30 12.30
CA ALA A 260 16.03 -3.68 12.32
C ALA A 260 16.66 -4.05 13.66
N ASP A 261 17.42 -3.16 14.28
CA ASP A 261 18.03 -3.42 15.58
C ASP A 261 16.97 -3.51 16.69
N PHE A 262 15.93 -2.67 16.64
CA PHE A 262 14.81 -2.79 17.56
C PHE A 262 14.20 -4.19 17.53
N ILE A 263 13.91 -4.76 16.35
CA ILE A 263 13.31 -6.10 16.28
C ILE A 263 14.29 -7.23 16.61
N ARG A 264 15.62 -7.05 16.44
CA ARG A 264 16.65 -8.00 16.88
C ARG A 264 16.72 -8.10 18.39
N ASP A 265 16.63 -6.97 19.07
CA ASP A 265 16.76 -6.86 20.52
C ASP A 265 15.44 -7.09 21.27
N PHE A 266 14.30 -7.08 20.52
CA PHE A 266 12.98 -7.22 21.13
C PHE A 266 12.76 -8.61 21.71
N ARG A 267 12.56 -8.66 23.03
CA ARG A 267 12.31 -9.94 23.74
C ARG A 267 10.84 -10.32 23.66
N CYS A 268 10.55 -11.37 22.91
CA CYS A 268 9.22 -11.98 22.79
C CYS A 268 9.34 -13.51 22.71
N ASN A 269 8.19 -14.19 22.74
CA ASN A 269 8.13 -15.67 22.63
C ASN A 269 8.26 -16.19 21.19
N LEU A 270 8.56 -15.32 20.22
CA LEU A 270 8.80 -15.68 18.84
C LEU A 270 10.30 -15.61 18.54
N LYS A 271 10.80 -16.55 17.75
CA LYS A 271 12.18 -16.53 17.28
C LYS A 271 12.29 -15.72 15.99
N LEU A 272 13.10 -14.67 15.96
CA LEU A 272 13.49 -14.00 14.73
C LEU A 272 14.31 -14.99 13.88
N THR A 273 13.83 -15.29 12.69
CA THR A 273 14.45 -16.29 11.78
C THR A 273 15.14 -15.63 10.58
N GLY A 274 14.85 -14.37 10.30
CA GLY A 274 15.48 -13.60 9.24
C GLY A 274 14.92 -12.21 9.13
N ILE A 275 15.67 -11.34 8.44
CA ILE A 275 15.21 -10.02 8.01
C ILE A 275 15.50 -9.93 6.51
N GLU A 276 14.48 -9.64 5.73
CA GLU A 276 14.58 -9.49 4.28
C GLU A 276 14.83 -8.03 3.90
N LYS A 277 15.61 -7.86 2.84
CA LYS A 277 15.98 -6.54 2.31
C LYS A 277 15.20 -6.22 1.05
N ASP A 278 14.97 -4.92 0.83
CA ASP A 278 14.47 -4.40 -0.43
C ASP A 278 15.55 -4.41 -1.52
N LEU A 279 15.18 -4.00 -2.74
CA LEU A 279 16.10 -3.92 -3.89
C LEU A 279 17.23 -2.89 -3.68
N SER A 280 17.05 -1.95 -2.75
CA SER A 280 18.08 -0.99 -2.36
C SER A 280 19.01 -1.51 -1.25
N GLY A 281 18.79 -2.76 -0.78
CA GLY A 281 19.58 -3.38 0.28
C GLY A 281 19.17 -2.98 1.69
N ILE A 282 18.05 -2.26 1.86
CA ILE A 282 17.51 -1.81 3.15
C ILE A 282 16.66 -2.92 3.76
N GLU A 283 16.86 -3.20 5.05
CA GLU A 283 16.08 -4.19 5.81
C GLU A 283 14.62 -3.73 5.96
N ARG A 284 13.68 -4.56 5.48
CA ARG A 284 12.26 -4.20 5.35
C ARG A 284 11.29 -5.16 5.99
N VAL A 285 11.59 -6.45 6.06
CA VAL A 285 10.62 -7.43 6.57
C VAL A 285 11.28 -8.34 7.59
N GLY A 286 10.90 -8.19 8.85
CA GLY A 286 11.26 -9.11 9.92
C GLY A 286 10.39 -10.37 9.87
N ILE A 287 11.03 -11.54 9.91
CA ILE A 287 10.38 -12.86 9.90
C ILE A 287 10.60 -13.53 11.23
N PHE A 288 9.50 -13.82 11.93
CA PHE A 288 9.51 -14.50 13.21
C PHE A 288 8.75 -15.82 13.11
N GLN A 289 9.18 -16.81 13.89
CA GLN A 289 8.53 -18.10 13.97
C GLN A 289 8.22 -18.46 15.43
N LYS A 290 7.03 -18.99 15.65
CA LYS A 290 6.69 -19.62 16.93
C LYS A 290 7.33 -21.01 17.00
N SER A 291 8.12 -21.26 18.04
CA SER A 291 8.75 -22.56 18.24
C SER A 291 7.75 -23.72 18.14
N LYS A 292 8.16 -24.85 17.59
CA LYS A 292 7.37 -26.09 17.61
C LYS A 292 7.22 -26.51 19.08
N SER A 293 6.07 -27.07 19.45
CA SER A 293 5.93 -27.73 20.74
C SER A 293 7.03 -28.78 20.86
N ARG A 294 7.81 -28.77 21.94
CA ARG A 294 8.63 -29.92 22.29
C ARG A 294 7.66 -31.03 22.69
N ASN A 295 7.50 -32.04 21.84
CA ASN A 295 6.91 -33.30 22.25
C ASN A 295 7.83 -33.97 23.26
#